data_cbce80b3c930ab46e0c2dbbbbd2ebea3
#
_entry.id   cbce80b3c930ab46e0c2dbbbbd2ebea3
#
_cell.length_a   1.000
_cell.length_b   1.000
_cell.length_c   1.000
_cell.angle_alpha   90.00
_cell.angle_beta   90.00
_cell.angle_gamma   90.00
#
_symmetry.space_group_name_H-M   'P 1'
#
loop_
_entity.id
_entity.type
_entity.pdbx_description
1 polymer ?
#
loop_
_entity_poly.entity_id
_entity_poly.type
_entity_poly.pdbx_seq_one_letter_code
_entity_poly.pdbx_strand_id
1 'polypeptide(L)'
;MKIQENISLLPHNTFRMDVKARVFAEYSSVGELRALLERYRGEKILHIGAGSNLLFTKDFDGVVLHSAMCRARCVSEDNDHVWIEADNGLVMDELIDQLCDMGISGLENLSYIPGEVGASAVQNVGAYGVEAKDVIETVRALAKEDGSERVFTNAECRYGYRDSVFKNELLGKYIITHVVFRLNKHFEPKLDYGNLRSEAGDNPTPTDVRNAVIRIRKQKLPEVSEIGSAGSFFKNPIVSRDTYETLTRHYRDPK
;
A
#
# COMPACT_ATOMS: atom_id res chain seq x y z
N MET A 1 -6.14 3.04 22.09
CA MET A 1 -5.08 4.07 21.89
C MET A 1 -3.89 3.78 22.81
N LYS A 2 -2.69 3.70 22.24
CA LYS A 2 -1.43 3.50 22.98
C LYS A 2 -0.48 4.64 22.61
N ILE A 3 0.12 5.31 23.59
CA ILE A 3 1.04 6.44 23.36
C ILE A 3 2.36 6.11 24.07
N GLN A 4 3.47 6.31 23.37
CA GLN A 4 4.82 6.05 23.86
C GLN A 4 5.71 7.24 23.48
N GLU A 5 6.69 7.56 24.33
CA GLU A 5 7.62 8.67 24.10
C GLU A 5 9.04 8.15 23.89
N ASN A 6 9.81 8.84 23.06
CA ASN A 6 11.22 8.56 22.79
C ASN A 6 11.50 7.09 22.40
N ILE A 7 10.61 6.48 21.58
CA ILE A 7 10.77 5.09 21.17
C ILE A 7 11.60 4.97 19.89
N SER A 8 12.28 3.84 19.74
CA SER A 8 12.89 3.44 18.48
C SER A 8 11.82 3.08 17.45
N LEU A 9 11.98 3.59 16.23
CA LEU A 9 11.19 3.22 15.06
C LEU A 9 11.76 2.02 14.30
N LEU A 10 12.78 1.35 14.83
CA LEU A 10 13.37 0.14 14.23
C LEU A 10 12.32 -0.93 13.87
N PRO A 11 11.32 -1.25 14.72
CA PRO A 11 10.27 -2.20 14.36
C PRO A 11 9.19 -1.64 13.43
N HIS A 12 9.23 -0.34 13.11
CA HIS A 12 8.23 0.38 12.35
C HIS A 12 8.75 0.89 10.99
N ASN A 13 9.86 0.34 10.50
CA ASN A 13 10.34 0.58 9.13
C ASN A 13 11.13 -0.61 8.61
N THR A 14 10.96 -0.92 7.31
CA THR A 14 11.58 -2.09 6.68
C THR A 14 13.04 -1.86 6.27
N PHE A 15 13.54 -0.62 6.27
CA PHE A 15 14.98 -0.34 6.16
C PHE A 15 15.76 -0.67 7.44
N ARG A 16 15.04 -0.98 8.55
CA ARG A 16 15.65 -1.28 9.86
C ARG A 16 16.51 -0.14 10.40
N MET A 17 16.09 1.09 10.15
CA MET A 17 16.75 2.28 10.67
C MET A 17 16.39 2.46 12.15
N ASP A 18 17.39 2.44 13.02
CA ASP A 18 17.21 2.70 14.46
C ASP A 18 17.23 4.21 14.72
N VAL A 19 16.09 4.84 14.38
CA VAL A 19 15.84 6.26 14.69
C VAL A 19 14.73 6.35 15.73
N LYS A 20 14.68 7.45 16.48
CA LYS A 20 13.67 7.68 17.51
C LYS A 20 12.56 8.60 17.02
N ALA A 21 11.34 8.35 17.49
CA ALA A 21 10.24 9.30 17.44
C ALA A 21 10.07 9.94 18.83
N ARG A 22 9.82 11.25 18.88
CA ARG A 22 9.50 11.93 20.13
C ARG A 22 8.22 11.37 20.76
N VAL A 23 7.19 11.18 19.94
CA VAL A 23 5.94 10.50 20.31
C VAL A 23 5.59 9.49 19.24
N PHE A 24 5.19 8.30 19.65
CA PHE A 24 4.55 7.30 18.81
C PHE A 24 3.17 6.99 19.39
N ALA A 25 2.13 7.11 18.58
CA ALA A 25 0.77 6.85 19.01
C ALA A 25 0.07 5.89 18.05
N GLU A 26 -0.47 4.82 18.62
CA GLU A 26 -1.24 3.80 17.92
C GLU A 26 -2.72 3.95 18.25
N TYR A 27 -3.57 3.93 17.22
CA TYR A 27 -5.03 4.06 17.36
C TYR A 27 -5.76 2.87 16.74
N SER A 28 -6.91 2.51 17.33
CA SER A 28 -7.76 1.38 16.92
C SER A 28 -9.16 1.78 16.43
N SER A 29 -9.39 3.08 16.29
CA SER A 29 -10.64 3.61 15.72
C SER A 29 -10.46 5.02 15.16
N VAL A 30 -11.36 5.43 14.25
CA VAL A 30 -11.40 6.80 13.72
C VAL A 30 -11.63 7.83 14.83
N GLY A 31 -12.39 7.47 15.86
CA GLY A 31 -12.59 8.32 17.04
C GLY A 31 -11.29 8.57 17.81
N GLU A 32 -10.48 7.54 18.01
CA GLU A 32 -9.14 7.67 18.62
C GLU A 32 -8.19 8.49 17.75
N LEU A 33 -8.22 8.28 16.42
CA LEU A 33 -7.43 9.09 15.49
C LEU A 33 -7.80 10.58 15.61
N ARG A 34 -9.11 10.90 15.64
CA ARG A 34 -9.59 12.27 15.81
C ARG A 34 -9.12 12.89 17.13
N ALA A 35 -9.17 12.14 18.21
CA ALA A 35 -8.67 12.57 19.52
C ALA A 35 -7.16 12.83 19.52
N LEU A 36 -6.38 12.01 18.79
CA LEU A 36 -4.94 12.24 18.62
C LEU A 36 -4.64 13.48 17.80
N LEU A 37 -5.35 13.72 16.71
CA LEU A 37 -5.20 14.94 15.89
C LEU A 37 -5.52 16.21 16.70
N GLU A 38 -6.55 16.17 17.55
CA GLU A 38 -6.87 17.27 18.45
C GLU A 38 -5.78 17.46 19.53
N ARG A 39 -5.36 16.38 20.17
CA ARG A 39 -4.33 16.42 21.23
C ARG A 39 -3.00 17.02 20.75
N TYR A 40 -2.60 16.70 19.51
CA TYR A 40 -1.34 17.11 18.93
C TYR A 40 -1.52 18.19 17.84
N ARG A 41 -2.59 19.00 17.96
CA ARG A 41 -2.85 20.11 17.03
C ARG A 41 -1.68 21.08 16.99
N GLY A 42 -1.25 21.43 15.78
CA GLY A 42 -0.10 22.33 15.57
C GLY A 42 1.26 21.64 15.65
N GLU A 43 1.32 20.36 15.98
CA GLU A 43 2.57 19.60 16.01
C GLU A 43 2.90 18.97 14.64
N LYS A 44 4.16 18.62 14.47
CA LYS A 44 4.60 17.86 13.30
C LYS A 44 4.12 16.42 13.41
N ILE A 45 3.14 16.04 12.57
CA ILE A 45 2.55 14.72 12.55
C ILE A 45 2.95 13.98 11.27
N LEU A 46 3.50 12.76 11.43
CA LEU A 46 3.74 11.78 10.39
C LEU A 46 2.86 10.56 10.64
N HIS A 47 1.96 10.25 9.70
CA HIS A 47 1.22 8.99 9.72
C HIS A 47 1.98 7.97 8.87
N ILE A 48 2.23 6.79 9.44
CA ILE A 48 2.93 5.70 8.76
C ILE A 48 2.04 4.45 8.71
N GLY A 49 2.26 3.60 7.71
CA GLY A 49 1.88 2.19 7.74
C GLY A 49 3.06 1.35 8.22
N ALA A 50 3.29 0.19 7.62
CA ALA A 50 4.41 -0.70 7.96
C ALA A 50 5.81 -0.08 7.70
N GLY A 51 5.91 1.18 7.28
CA GLY A 51 7.18 1.86 7.02
C GLY A 51 8.00 1.26 5.87
N SER A 52 7.35 0.54 4.94
CA SER A 52 8.02 -0.19 3.87
C SER A 52 8.46 0.68 2.68
N ASN A 53 8.18 1.98 2.73
CA ASN A 53 8.60 2.96 1.71
C ASN A 53 9.07 4.27 2.34
N LEU A 54 9.69 4.18 3.52
CA LEU A 54 10.20 5.34 4.27
C LEU A 54 11.69 5.18 4.52
N LEU A 55 12.44 6.25 4.27
CA LEU A 55 13.84 6.37 4.66
C LEU A 55 13.97 7.46 5.73
N PHE A 56 14.21 7.06 6.96
CA PHE A 56 14.53 7.99 8.04
C PHE A 56 16.02 8.35 8.00
N THR A 57 16.35 9.63 7.87
CA THR A 57 17.74 10.12 7.84
C THR A 57 18.19 10.66 9.19
N LYS A 58 17.30 10.80 10.15
CA LYS A 58 17.52 11.26 11.53
C LYS A 58 16.29 10.95 12.40
N ASP A 59 16.43 11.14 13.69
CA ASP A 59 15.32 11.10 14.64
C ASP A 59 14.18 12.02 14.21
N PHE A 60 12.94 11.58 14.45
CA PHE A 60 11.75 12.35 14.12
C PHE A 60 11.27 13.13 15.34
N ASP A 61 11.56 14.42 15.36
CA ASP A 61 11.08 15.33 16.39
C ASP A 61 9.62 15.73 16.09
N GLY A 62 8.70 14.86 16.45
CA GLY A 62 7.28 15.03 16.21
C GLY A 62 6.49 13.81 16.68
N VAL A 63 5.26 13.73 16.21
CA VAL A 63 4.31 12.66 16.52
C VAL A 63 4.20 11.71 15.34
N VAL A 64 4.55 10.45 15.54
CA VAL A 64 4.30 9.38 14.57
C VAL A 64 2.99 8.70 14.94
N LEU A 65 2.05 8.63 13.99
CA LEU A 65 0.77 7.93 14.13
C LEU A 65 0.81 6.64 13.32
N HIS A 66 0.31 5.56 13.92
CA HIS A 66 0.14 4.26 13.27
C HIS A 66 -1.25 3.70 13.56
N SER A 67 -1.83 3.00 12.60
CA SER A 67 -3.15 2.40 12.73
C SER A 67 -3.07 0.95 13.20
N ALA A 68 -3.81 0.63 14.26
CA ALA A 68 -4.12 -0.74 14.66
C ALA A 68 -5.52 -1.18 14.19
N MET A 69 -6.17 -0.42 13.31
CA MET A 69 -7.39 -0.83 12.63
C MET A 69 -7.01 -1.86 11.56
N CYS A 70 -7.55 -3.08 11.64
CA CYS A 70 -7.10 -4.21 10.81
C CYS A 70 -8.25 -5.12 10.34
N ARG A 71 -9.46 -4.56 10.15
CA ARG A 71 -10.63 -5.33 9.71
C ARG A 71 -10.87 -5.15 8.21
N ALA A 72 -11.48 -6.18 7.61
CA ALA A 72 -12.10 -6.10 6.31
C ALA A 72 -13.51 -6.66 6.38
N ARG A 73 -14.42 -6.11 5.57
CA ARG A 73 -15.80 -6.58 5.49
C ARG A 73 -16.38 -6.38 4.09
N CYS A 74 -17.25 -7.28 3.69
CA CYS A 74 -18.09 -7.06 2.52
C CYS A 74 -19.13 -5.97 2.86
N VAL A 75 -19.20 -4.94 2.02
CA VAL A 75 -20.16 -3.84 2.17
C VAL A 75 -21.25 -3.89 1.10
N SER A 76 -20.99 -4.55 -0.02
CA SER A 76 -21.94 -4.80 -1.10
C SER A 76 -21.45 -5.92 -1.98
N GLU A 77 -22.36 -6.57 -2.71
CA GLU A 77 -22.04 -7.54 -3.76
C GLU A 77 -23.15 -7.57 -4.82
N ASP A 78 -22.77 -7.97 -6.03
CA ASP A 78 -23.67 -8.34 -7.13
C ASP A 78 -23.29 -9.70 -7.72
N ASN A 79 -23.75 -10.02 -8.92
CA ASN A 79 -23.44 -11.31 -9.56
C ASN A 79 -21.95 -11.45 -9.91
N ASP A 80 -21.30 -10.37 -10.31
CA ASP A 80 -19.94 -10.37 -10.87
C ASP A 80 -18.89 -9.84 -9.92
N HIS A 81 -19.28 -8.99 -8.94
CA HIS A 81 -18.36 -8.25 -8.10
C HIS A 81 -18.73 -8.34 -6.62
N VAL A 82 -17.72 -8.06 -5.80
CA VAL A 82 -17.86 -7.82 -4.36
C VAL A 82 -17.12 -6.56 -3.98
N TRP A 83 -17.72 -5.73 -3.11
CA TRP A 83 -17.09 -4.54 -2.54
C TRP A 83 -16.61 -4.84 -1.13
N ILE A 84 -15.30 -4.79 -0.95
CA ILE A 84 -14.64 -5.03 0.34
C ILE A 84 -14.12 -3.70 0.89
N GLU A 85 -14.66 -3.28 2.02
CA GLU A 85 -14.11 -2.17 2.80
C GLU A 85 -13.04 -2.74 3.74
N ALA A 86 -11.82 -2.21 3.65
CA ALA A 86 -10.70 -2.61 4.49
C ALA A 86 -10.14 -1.41 5.27
N ASP A 87 -9.82 -1.64 6.52
CA ASP A 87 -9.16 -0.69 7.40
C ASP A 87 -7.74 -0.36 6.90
N ASN A 88 -7.29 0.85 7.15
CA ASN A 88 -6.00 1.34 6.63
C ASN A 88 -4.77 0.62 7.20
N GLY A 89 -4.84 0.10 8.42
CA GLY A 89 -3.74 -0.62 9.08
C GLY A 89 -3.74 -2.14 8.81
N LEU A 90 -4.71 -2.65 8.06
CA LEU A 90 -4.70 -4.06 7.65
C LEU A 90 -3.51 -4.30 6.71
N VAL A 91 -2.73 -5.36 6.98
CA VAL A 91 -1.63 -5.77 6.11
C VAL A 91 -2.21 -6.19 4.75
N MET A 92 -1.71 -5.56 3.68
CA MET A 92 -2.26 -5.77 2.33
C MET A 92 -2.17 -7.23 1.88
N ASP A 93 -1.07 -7.91 2.21
CA ASP A 93 -0.88 -9.32 1.84
C ASP A 93 -1.79 -10.28 2.61
N GLU A 94 -2.17 -9.96 3.85
CA GLU A 94 -3.17 -10.72 4.62
C GLU A 94 -4.57 -10.59 4.02
N LEU A 95 -4.94 -9.39 3.57
CA LEU A 95 -6.19 -9.18 2.83
C LEU A 95 -6.21 -10.00 1.54
N ILE A 96 -5.13 -9.97 0.76
CA ILE A 96 -5.02 -10.70 -0.51
C ILE A 96 -5.12 -12.21 -0.27
N ASP A 97 -4.48 -12.74 0.76
CA ASP A 97 -4.53 -14.15 1.13
C ASP A 97 -5.97 -14.62 1.38
N GLN A 98 -6.69 -13.91 2.24
CA GLN A 98 -8.09 -14.20 2.55
C GLN A 98 -8.99 -14.14 1.31
N LEU A 99 -8.78 -13.15 0.43
CA LEU A 99 -9.55 -13.01 -0.81
C LEU A 99 -9.29 -14.16 -1.79
N CYS A 100 -8.02 -14.55 -1.96
CA CYS A 100 -7.65 -15.68 -2.82
C CYS A 100 -8.26 -16.99 -2.32
N ASP A 101 -8.28 -17.23 -1.01
CA ASP A 101 -8.89 -18.41 -0.40
C ASP A 101 -10.42 -18.46 -0.61
N MET A 102 -11.05 -17.28 -0.74
CA MET A 102 -12.48 -17.15 -1.07
C MET A 102 -12.76 -17.23 -2.59
N GLY A 103 -11.72 -17.34 -3.43
CA GLY A 103 -11.84 -17.29 -4.90
C GLY A 103 -12.11 -15.89 -5.46
N ILE A 104 -11.98 -14.85 -4.65
CA ILE A 104 -12.14 -13.45 -5.06
C ILE A 104 -10.81 -12.93 -5.62
N SER A 105 -10.89 -12.23 -6.75
CA SER A 105 -9.71 -11.84 -7.54
C SER A 105 -9.64 -10.35 -7.85
N GLY A 106 -8.44 -9.91 -8.27
CA GLY A 106 -8.12 -8.54 -8.66
C GLY A 106 -6.90 -7.95 -7.93
N LEU A 107 -6.45 -8.58 -6.83
CA LEU A 107 -5.31 -8.14 -6.03
C LEU A 107 -4.18 -9.18 -5.95
N GLU A 108 -4.37 -10.40 -6.43
CA GLU A 108 -3.43 -11.53 -6.32
C GLU A 108 -2.03 -11.22 -6.86
N ASN A 109 -1.91 -10.41 -7.89
CA ASN A 109 -0.63 -9.95 -8.45
C ASN A 109 0.16 -9.02 -7.50
N LEU A 110 -0.50 -8.43 -6.51
CA LEU A 110 0.11 -7.54 -5.50
C LEU A 110 0.56 -8.29 -4.24
N SER A 111 0.56 -9.62 -4.28
CA SER A 111 0.93 -10.46 -3.15
C SER A 111 2.39 -10.26 -2.72
N TYR A 112 2.61 -10.45 -1.42
CA TYR A 112 3.94 -10.40 -0.81
C TYR A 112 4.65 -9.05 -0.98
N ILE A 113 3.89 -7.95 -1.14
CA ILE A 113 4.42 -6.58 -1.09
C ILE A 113 4.25 -6.09 0.35
N PRO A 114 5.34 -5.78 1.06
CA PRO A 114 5.25 -5.25 2.41
C PRO A 114 4.49 -3.92 2.43
N GLY A 115 3.51 -3.81 3.30
CA GLY A 115 2.72 -2.58 3.45
C GLY A 115 1.29 -2.84 3.89
N GLU A 116 0.61 -1.76 4.20
CA GLU A 116 -0.77 -1.74 4.68
C GLU A 116 -1.71 -1.15 3.63
N VAL A 117 -2.99 -1.46 3.76
CA VAL A 117 -4.07 -1.04 2.85
C VAL A 117 -4.07 0.48 2.63
N GLY A 118 -3.99 1.30 3.69
CA GLY A 118 -3.99 2.76 3.56
C GLY A 118 -2.78 3.27 2.77
N ALA A 119 -1.59 2.72 3.03
CA ALA A 119 -0.37 3.08 2.32
C ALA A 119 -0.42 2.63 0.85
N SER A 120 -1.07 1.50 0.54
CA SER A 120 -1.26 1.01 -0.83
C SER A 120 -2.05 2.00 -1.68
N ALA A 121 -3.09 2.62 -1.11
CA ALA A 121 -3.90 3.64 -1.76
C ALA A 121 -3.13 4.97 -1.94
N VAL A 122 -2.30 5.39 -0.97
CA VAL A 122 -1.45 6.58 -1.12
C VAL A 122 -0.45 6.40 -2.26
N GLN A 123 0.20 5.25 -2.31
CA GLN A 123 1.30 4.94 -3.22
C GLN A 123 0.82 4.49 -4.61
N ASN A 124 -0.47 4.13 -4.79
CA ASN A 124 -0.91 3.35 -5.93
C ASN A 124 0.02 2.16 -6.15
N VAL A 125 0.11 1.29 -5.15
CA VAL A 125 1.02 0.14 -5.20
C VAL A 125 0.71 -0.70 -6.44
N GLY A 126 1.75 -1.19 -7.09
CA GLY A 126 1.60 -1.97 -8.31
C GLY A 126 2.75 -2.93 -8.53
N ALA A 127 2.43 -4.10 -9.05
CA ALA A 127 3.37 -5.13 -9.44
C ALA A 127 2.72 -6.09 -10.45
N TYR A 128 3.54 -6.77 -11.23
CA TYR A 128 3.10 -7.83 -12.13
C TYR A 128 1.90 -7.46 -13.01
N GLY A 129 1.90 -6.22 -13.53
CA GLY A 129 0.86 -5.74 -14.46
C GLY A 129 -0.44 -5.27 -13.83
N VAL A 130 -0.53 -5.21 -12.49
CA VAL A 130 -1.69 -4.73 -11.73
C VAL A 130 -1.28 -3.55 -10.86
N GLU A 131 -2.16 -2.56 -10.72
CA GLU A 131 -2.02 -1.46 -9.76
C GLU A 131 -3.25 -1.41 -8.83
N ALA A 132 -3.07 -0.93 -7.60
CA ALA A 132 -4.17 -0.83 -6.63
C ALA A 132 -5.36 -0.01 -7.16
N LYS A 133 -5.09 1.03 -7.95
CA LYS A 133 -6.13 1.86 -8.61
C LYS A 133 -7.08 1.06 -9.50
N ASP A 134 -6.65 -0.09 -10.02
CA ASP A 134 -7.46 -0.89 -10.95
C ASP A 134 -8.71 -1.47 -10.26
N VAL A 135 -8.66 -1.58 -8.93
CA VAL A 135 -9.74 -2.15 -8.11
C VAL A 135 -10.19 -1.25 -6.95
N ILE A 136 -9.51 -0.13 -6.68
CA ILE A 136 -9.99 0.84 -5.67
C ILE A 136 -11.25 1.53 -6.20
N GLU A 137 -12.35 1.43 -5.46
CA GLU A 137 -13.61 2.13 -5.73
C GLU A 137 -13.62 3.49 -5.04
N THR A 138 -13.40 3.52 -3.71
CA THR A 138 -13.36 4.73 -2.92
C THR A 138 -12.29 4.67 -1.83
N VAL A 139 -11.86 5.85 -1.38
CA VAL A 139 -10.95 6.04 -0.26
C VAL A 139 -11.60 6.97 0.75
N ARG A 140 -11.76 6.52 1.99
CA ARG A 140 -12.23 7.34 3.10
C ARG A 140 -11.04 7.88 3.89
N ALA A 141 -11.03 9.17 4.17
CA ALA A 141 -9.94 9.81 4.88
C ALA A 141 -10.44 10.87 5.86
N LEU A 142 -9.63 11.13 6.89
CA LEU A 142 -9.86 12.15 7.89
C LEU A 142 -8.94 13.35 7.61
N ALA A 143 -9.51 14.55 7.53
CA ALA A 143 -8.73 15.78 7.40
C ALA A 143 -7.97 16.05 8.70
N LYS A 144 -6.67 16.37 8.59
CA LYS A 144 -5.82 16.63 9.76
C LYS A 144 -6.13 17.98 10.43
N GLU A 145 -6.68 18.92 9.68
CA GLU A 145 -6.96 20.28 10.13
C GLU A 145 -8.12 20.34 11.13
N ASP A 146 -9.24 19.69 10.79
CA ASP A 146 -10.50 19.81 11.52
C ASP A 146 -11.12 18.47 11.93
N GLY A 147 -10.51 17.34 11.54
CA GLY A 147 -11.03 16.01 11.82
C GLY A 147 -12.28 15.63 11.05
N SER A 148 -12.64 16.39 9.99
CA SER A 148 -13.75 16.04 9.11
C SER A 148 -13.44 14.82 8.24
N GLU A 149 -14.46 14.01 7.97
CA GLU A 149 -14.34 12.87 7.08
C GLU A 149 -14.65 13.27 5.64
N ARG A 150 -13.87 12.72 4.71
CA ARG A 150 -14.12 12.83 3.27
C ARG A 150 -13.98 11.49 2.61
N VAL A 151 -14.87 11.20 1.66
CA VAL A 151 -14.79 10.08 0.75
C VAL A 151 -14.30 10.59 -0.60
N PHE A 152 -13.28 9.98 -1.12
CA PHE A 152 -12.73 10.24 -2.45
C PHE A 152 -13.11 9.08 -3.36
N THR A 153 -13.68 9.38 -4.52
CA THR A 153 -13.82 8.40 -5.60
C THR A 153 -12.46 8.06 -6.21
N ASN A 154 -12.36 6.95 -6.94
CA ASN A 154 -11.15 6.59 -7.67
C ASN A 154 -10.65 7.75 -8.55
N ALA A 155 -11.56 8.41 -9.30
CA ALA A 155 -11.22 9.54 -10.16
C ALA A 155 -10.66 10.75 -9.39
N GLU A 156 -11.19 11.06 -8.19
CA GLU A 156 -10.68 12.13 -7.35
C GLU A 156 -9.30 11.82 -6.76
N CYS A 157 -8.95 10.54 -6.61
CA CYS A 157 -7.62 10.13 -6.18
C CYS A 157 -6.53 10.41 -7.23
N ARG A 158 -6.88 10.69 -8.50
CA ARG A 158 -5.97 11.02 -9.60
C ARG A 158 -4.74 10.12 -9.67
N TYR A 159 -4.99 8.84 -9.63
CA TYR A 159 -3.92 7.84 -9.63
C TYR A 159 -3.04 7.90 -10.88
N GLY A 160 -1.75 7.87 -10.68
CA GLY A 160 -0.72 7.71 -11.70
C GLY A 160 0.27 6.60 -11.32
N TYR A 161 1.29 6.38 -12.15
CA TYR A 161 2.35 5.41 -11.84
C TYR A 161 3.08 5.80 -10.54
N ARG A 162 2.89 5.01 -9.48
CA ARG A 162 3.41 5.29 -8.13
C ARG A 162 3.00 6.66 -7.60
N ASP A 163 1.80 7.11 -7.95
CA ASP A 163 1.34 8.45 -7.66
C ASP A 163 -0.16 8.52 -7.35
N SER A 164 -0.55 9.53 -6.56
CA SER A 164 -1.93 9.86 -6.22
C SER A 164 -2.04 11.31 -5.76
N VAL A 165 -3.26 11.82 -5.63
CA VAL A 165 -3.52 13.15 -5.04
C VAL A 165 -2.95 13.28 -3.62
N PHE A 166 -2.86 12.19 -2.86
CA PHE A 166 -2.32 12.17 -1.50
C PHE A 166 -0.80 12.38 -1.43
N LYS A 167 -0.11 12.21 -2.55
CA LYS A 167 1.33 12.50 -2.69
C LYS A 167 1.61 13.89 -3.26
N ASN A 168 0.60 14.58 -3.74
CA ASN A 168 0.66 15.89 -4.39
C ASN A 168 -0.14 16.94 -3.62
N GLU A 169 -1.27 17.41 -4.16
CA GLU A 169 -2.03 18.56 -3.61
C GLU A 169 -2.57 18.31 -2.20
N LEU A 170 -2.81 17.04 -1.84
CA LEU A 170 -3.30 16.64 -0.53
C LEU A 170 -2.21 16.06 0.39
N LEU A 171 -0.94 16.19 -0.01
CA LEU A 171 0.17 15.68 0.79
C LEU A 171 0.13 16.25 2.22
N GLY A 172 0.05 15.34 3.19
CA GLY A 172 0.02 15.70 4.61
C GLY A 172 -1.29 16.31 5.13
N LYS A 173 -2.32 16.48 4.28
CA LYS A 173 -3.61 17.07 4.67
C LYS A 173 -4.61 16.05 5.19
N TYR A 174 -4.53 14.81 4.74
CA TYR A 174 -5.45 13.73 5.09
C TYR A 174 -4.72 12.51 5.63
N ILE A 175 -5.41 11.74 6.46
CA ILE A 175 -5.04 10.39 6.86
C ILE A 175 -6.13 9.45 6.33
N ILE A 176 -5.75 8.53 5.45
CA ILE A 176 -6.66 7.49 4.96
C ILE A 176 -7.05 6.59 6.13
N THR A 177 -8.33 6.29 6.26
CA THR A 177 -8.89 5.43 7.31
C THR A 177 -9.41 4.11 6.77
N HIS A 178 -10.01 4.12 5.57
CA HIS A 178 -10.53 2.92 4.92
C HIS A 178 -10.35 3.01 3.41
N VAL A 179 -10.26 1.86 2.78
CA VAL A 179 -10.28 1.73 1.32
C VAL A 179 -11.36 0.72 0.94
N VAL A 180 -12.19 1.06 -0.02
CA VAL A 180 -13.16 0.14 -0.61
C VAL A 180 -12.60 -0.36 -1.93
N PHE A 181 -12.47 -1.68 -2.05
CA PHE A 181 -12.05 -2.36 -3.26
C PHE A 181 -13.27 -2.99 -3.94
N ARG A 182 -13.39 -2.81 -5.25
CA ARG A 182 -14.32 -3.54 -6.10
C ARG A 182 -13.58 -4.69 -6.75
N LEU A 183 -13.91 -5.91 -6.35
CA LEU A 183 -13.18 -7.14 -6.71
C LEU A 183 -14.07 -8.08 -7.52
N ASN A 184 -13.45 -8.97 -8.30
CA ASN A 184 -14.16 -9.87 -9.20
C ASN A 184 -14.47 -11.21 -8.53
N LYS A 185 -15.69 -11.71 -8.74
CA LYS A 185 -16.11 -13.09 -8.41
C LYS A 185 -15.74 -14.10 -9.52
N HIS A 186 -15.53 -13.60 -10.73
CA HIS A 186 -15.07 -14.39 -11.88
C HIS A 186 -13.61 -14.06 -12.14
N PHE A 187 -12.77 -15.09 -12.08
CA PHE A 187 -11.33 -14.91 -12.18
C PHE A 187 -10.87 -14.83 -13.64
N GLU A 188 -10.21 -13.73 -13.98
CA GLU A 188 -9.51 -13.52 -15.24
C GLU A 188 -8.03 -13.22 -14.94
N PRO A 189 -7.11 -14.20 -15.08
CA PRO A 189 -5.73 -14.05 -14.65
C PRO A 189 -4.95 -13.07 -15.51
N LYS A 190 -4.25 -12.11 -14.88
CA LYS A 190 -3.31 -11.19 -15.54
C LYS A 190 -1.90 -11.76 -15.43
N LEU A 191 -1.43 -12.47 -16.47
CA LEU A 191 -0.18 -13.25 -16.45
C LEU A 191 0.92 -12.73 -17.39
N ASP A 192 0.71 -11.59 -18.07
CA ASP A 192 1.59 -11.15 -19.17
C ASP A 192 2.88 -10.46 -18.68
N TYR A 193 3.09 -10.37 -17.38
CA TYR A 193 4.28 -9.71 -16.84
C TYR A 193 5.39 -10.72 -16.52
N GLY A 194 6.55 -10.58 -17.22
CA GLY A 194 7.74 -11.39 -16.98
C GLY A 194 7.48 -12.89 -17.18
N ASN A 195 7.88 -13.69 -16.18
CA ASN A 195 7.71 -15.15 -16.19
C ASN A 195 6.47 -15.63 -15.39
N LEU A 196 5.55 -14.74 -15.04
CA LEU A 196 4.42 -15.08 -14.18
C LEU A 196 3.55 -16.20 -14.78
N ARG A 197 3.30 -16.18 -16.10
CA ARG A 197 2.53 -17.22 -16.79
C ARG A 197 3.14 -18.63 -16.62
N SER A 198 4.43 -18.76 -16.79
CA SER A 198 5.13 -20.04 -16.63
C SER A 198 5.17 -20.53 -15.19
N GLU A 199 5.18 -19.61 -14.24
CA GLU A 199 5.20 -19.92 -12.80
C GLU A 199 3.82 -20.25 -12.24
N ALA A 200 2.77 -19.63 -12.78
CA ALA A 200 1.39 -19.88 -12.35
C ALA A 200 0.80 -21.17 -12.95
N GLY A 201 1.32 -21.61 -14.10
CA GLY A 201 0.85 -22.79 -14.82
C GLY A 201 -0.37 -22.54 -15.69
N ASP A 202 -0.92 -23.63 -16.24
CA ASP A 202 -2.10 -23.60 -17.10
C ASP A 202 -3.37 -23.56 -16.24
N ASN A 203 -4.33 -22.68 -16.59
CA ASN A 203 -5.60 -22.50 -15.88
C ASN A 203 -5.47 -22.25 -14.35
N PRO A 204 -4.65 -21.28 -13.93
CA PRO A 204 -4.42 -21.02 -12.52
C PRO A 204 -5.66 -20.48 -11.81
N THR A 205 -5.75 -20.72 -10.51
CA THR A 205 -6.64 -20.04 -9.57
C THR A 205 -6.02 -18.74 -9.06
N PRO A 206 -6.76 -17.85 -8.37
CA PRO A 206 -6.16 -16.69 -7.69
C PRO A 206 -5.03 -17.09 -6.73
N THR A 207 -5.20 -18.17 -5.98
CA THR A 207 -4.19 -18.71 -5.05
C THR A 207 -2.93 -19.20 -5.80
N ASP A 208 -3.08 -19.79 -6.99
CA ASP A 208 -1.91 -20.21 -7.79
C ASP A 208 -1.09 -19.02 -8.28
N VAL A 209 -1.76 -17.93 -8.74
CA VAL A 209 -1.10 -16.70 -9.13
C VAL A 209 -0.41 -16.05 -7.93
N ARG A 210 -1.09 -15.95 -6.78
CA ARG A 210 -0.50 -15.49 -5.52
C ARG A 210 0.79 -16.25 -5.20
N ASN A 211 0.73 -17.58 -5.21
CA ASN A 211 1.88 -18.44 -4.90
C ASN A 211 3.03 -18.26 -5.90
N ALA A 212 2.72 -18.08 -7.18
CA ALA A 212 3.72 -17.79 -8.21
C ALA A 212 4.42 -16.45 -7.95
N VAL A 213 3.66 -15.40 -7.64
CA VAL A 213 4.20 -14.08 -7.28
C VAL A 213 5.11 -14.19 -6.05
N ILE A 214 4.69 -14.89 -5.00
CA ILE A 214 5.50 -15.10 -3.79
C ILE A 214 6.83 -15.78 -4.13
N ARG A 215 6.81 -16.88 -4.92
CA ARG A 215 8.04 -17.57 -5.35
C ARG A 215 8.98 -16.65 -6.11
N ILE A 216 8.48 -15.92 -7.10
CA ILE A 216 9.28 -14.98 -7.90
C ILE A 216 9.90 -13.89 -7.00
N ARG A 217 9.12 -13.34 -6.06
CA ARG A 217 9.61 -12.28 -5.18
C ARG A 217 10.67 -12.78 -4.20
N LYS A 218 10.48 -13.94 -3.59
CA LYS A 218 11.48 -14.57 -2.69
C LYS A 218 12.82 -14.86 -3.38
N GLN A 219 12.80 -15.16 -4.67
CA GLN A 219 14.03 -15.34 -5.44
C GLN A 219 14.77 -14.02 -5.74
N LYS A 220 14.05 -12.89 -5.78
CA LYS A 220 14.60 -11.59 -6.24
C LYS A 220 14.88 -10.61 -5.11
N LEU A 221 14.20 -10.72 -3.99
CA LEU A 221 14.26 -9.77 -2.90
C LEU A 221 14.68 -10.46 -1.61
N PRO A 222 15.54 -9.81 -0.80
CA PRO A 222 15.89 -10.34 0.51
C PRO A 222 14.66 -10.30 1.45
N GLU A 223 14.64 -11.20 2.41
CA GLU A 223 13.69 -11.13 3.51
C GLU A 223 14.00 -9.89 4.38
N VAL A 224 12.98 -9.05 4.62
CA VAL A 224 13.14 -7.80 5.37
C VAL A 224 13.60 -8.06 6.82
N SER A 225 13.25 -9.22 7.37
CA SER A 225 13.71 -9.65 8.71
C SER A 225 15.22 -9.87 8.79
N GLU A 226 15.87 -10.19 7.67
CA GLU A 226 17.32 -10.47 7.59
C GLU A 226 18.09 -9.24 7.11
N ILE A 227 17.61 -8.61 6.03
CA ILE A 227 18.27 -7.46 5.40
C ILE A 227 17.25 -6.33 5.23
N GLY A 228 17.55 -5.16 5.83
CA GLY A 228 16.71 -3.98 5.69
C GLY A 228 16.55 -3.58 4.22
N SER A 229 15.30 -3.50 3.76
CA SER A 229 14.97 -3.18 2.37
C SER A 229 13.61 -2.48 2.28
N ALA A 230 13.46 -1.61 1.30
CA ALA A 230 12.17 -1.04 0.91
C ALA A 230 11.83 -1.33 -0.56
N GLY A 231 12.36 -2.44 -1.11
CA GLY A 231 12.20 -2.83 -2.50
C GLY A 231 12.98 -1.95 -3.47
N SER A 232 12.44 -1.69 -4.66
CA SER A 232 13.09 -0.82 -5.65
C SER A 232 13.12 0.62 -5.15
N PHE A 233 14.34 1.14 -4.91
CA PHE A 233 14.54 2.49 -4.38
C PHE A 233 14.14 3.57 -5.39
N PHE A 234 14.55 3.41 -6.64
CA PHE A 234 14.24 4.37 -7.69
C PHE A 234 12.95 4.03 -8.42
N LYS A 235 12.15 5.06 -8.68
CA LYS A 235 11.01 4.97 -9.58
C LYS A 235 11.51 4.91 -11.02
N ASN A 236 10.97 4.00 -11.84
CA ASN A 236 11.28 3.97 -13.26
C ASN A 236 10.87 5.29 -13.92
N PRO A 237 11.75 5.95 -14.69
CA PRO A 237 11.39 7.19 -15.35
C PRO A 237 10.43 6.94 -16.51
N ILE A 238 9.46 7.85 -16.68
CA ILE A 238 8.66 7.93 -17.90
C ILE A 238 9.41 8.84 -18.86
N VAL A 239 9.79 8.33 -20.02
CA VAL A 239 10.59 9.04 -21.03
C VAL A 239 9.84 9.13 -22.36
N SER A 240 10.28 10.01 -23.26
CA SER A 240 9.75 10.06 -24.62
C SER A 240 10.11 8.77 -25.38
N ARG A 241 9.34 8.47 -26.43
CA ARG A 241 9.60 7.31 -27.30
C ARG A 241 11.01 7.35 -27.88
N ASP A 242 11.46 8.51 -28.34
CA ASP A 242 12.80 8.69 -28.93
C ASP A 242 13.91 8.39 -27.91
N THR A 243 13.74 8.83 -26.67
CA THR A 243 14.66 8.51 -25.57
C THR A 243 14.67 7.00 -25.28
N TYR A 244 13.50 6.36 -25.23
CA TYR A 244 13.38 4.92 -25.03
C TYR A 244 14.08 4.14 -26.15
N GLU A 245 13.83 4.50 -27.43
CA GLU A 245 14.47 3.87 -28.58
C GLU A 245 15.99 4.06 -28.60
N THR A 246 16.47 5.22 -28.14
CA THR A 246 17.91 5.48 -28.01
C THR A 246 18.52 4.60 -26.92
N LEU A 247 17.86 4.50 -25.77
CA LEU A 247 18.34 3.64 -24.67
C LEU A 247 18.36 2.15 -25.08
N THR A 248 17.30 1.67 -25.76
CA THR A 248 17.22 0.28 -26.22
C THR A 248 18.29 -0.09 -27.24
N ARG A 249 18.79 0.86 -28.02
CA ARG A 249 19.93 0.61 -28.93
C ARG A 249 21.28 0.47 -28.20
N HIS A 250 21.44 1.16 -27.08
CA HIS A 250 22.71 1.20 -26.34
C HIS A 250 22.80 0.18 -25.21
N TYR A 251 21.68 -0.19 -24.64
CA TYR A 251 21.62 -1.10 -23.49
C TYR A 251 20.83 -2.36 -23.87
N ARG A 252 21.39 -3.53 -23.54
CA ARG A 252 20.65 -4.79 -23.64
C ARG A 252 19.61 -4.82 -22.52
N ASP A 253 18.33 -4.95 -22.91
CA ASP A 253 17.20 -5.08 -21.99
C ASP A 253 17.01 -3.86 -21.04
N PRO A 254 16.74 -2.65 -21.57
CA PRO A 254 16.25 -1.55 -20.74
C PRO A 254 14.84 -1.91 -20.24
N LYS A 255 14.73 -2.16 -18.95
CA LYS A 255 13.45 -2.43 -18.28
C LYS A 255 12.67 -1.15 -18.08
#